data_063f63c8b5f68552307314d4213a138d
#
_entry.id   063f63c8b5f68552307314d4213a138d
#
_cell.length_a   1.000
_cell.length_b   1.000
_cell.length_c   1.000
_cell.angle_alpha   90.00
_cell.angle_beta   90.00
_cell.angle_gamma   90.00
#
_symmetry.space_group_name_H-M   'P 1'
#
loop_
_entity.id
_entity.type
_entity.pdbx_description
1 polymer ?
#
loop_
_entity_poly.entity_id
_entity_poly.type
_entity_poly.pdbx_seq_one_letter_code
_entity_poly.pdbx_strand_id
1 'polypeptide(L)'
;MSEKHWSKTELLHQTVTNPNIIVKGTHSYYSDCWDNGFERSVVRYLHGDAVSRQWQPLGDIDRLLIGDYVCIAAEAVILMGGNHTHRIDWLSLYPFMETIKRAYRPKGDTRLGDGCWIGMRAMLMPGVSIGEGAIVAAGSVVVGDVEPYAIVGGNPARFIRWRFAPEVIARLLALRLYDLSEADFAVIQPLLADDDIDALERGIAALRR
;
A
#
# COMPACT_ATOMS: atom_id res chain seq x y z
N MET A 1 20.21 -9.14 -17.70
CA MET A 1 19.54 -8.81 -16.41
C MET A 1 20.35 -7.70 -15.76
N SER A 2 19.74 -6.55 -15.42
CA SER A 2 20.47 -5.52 -14.67
C SER A 2 20.86 -6.10 -13.32
N GLU A 3 22.09 -5.84 -12.88
CA GLU A 3 22.58 -6.29 -11.58
C GLU A 3 21.67 -5.73 -10.47
N LYS A 4 21.11 -6.58 -9.62
CA LYS A 4 20.31 -6.18 -8.47
C LYS A 4 21.20 -5.54 -7.42
N HIS A 5 20.82 -4.34 -6.96
CA HIS A 5 21.58 -3.60 -5.98
C HIS A 5 20.62 -2.79 -5.09
N TRP A 6 20.92 -2.64 -3.82
CA TRP A 6 20.06 -1.96 -2.83
C TRP A 6 19.73 -0.49 -3.19
N SER A 7 20.52 0.14 -4.05
CA SER A 7 20.27 1.51 -4.53
C SER A 7 19.31 1.59 -5.71
N LYS A 8 18.86 0.44 -6.25
CA LYS A 8 17.92 0.37 -7.38
C LYS A 8 16.54 -0.03 -6.86
N THR A 9 15.52 0.54 -7.46
CA THR A 9 14.12 0.27 -7.13
C THR A 9 13.35 -0.14 -8.37
N GLU A 10 12.28 -0.89 -8.18
CA GLU A 10 11.28 -1.24 -9.18
C GLU A 10 10.17 -0.19 -9.15
N LEU A 11 9.95 0.52 -10.28
CA LEU A 11 8.84 1.47 -10.42
C LEU A 11 7.55 0.70 -10.75
N LEU A 12 6.56 0.76 -9.87
CA LEU A 12 5.38 -0.10 -9.95
C LEU A 12 4.54 0.12 -11.20
N HIS A 13 4.41 1.37 -11.66
CA HIS A 13 3.67 1.69 -12.89
C HIS A 13 4.26 1.05 -14.16
N GLN A 14 5.54 0.60 -14.13
CA GLN A 14 6.23 -0.02 -15.26
C GLN A 14 6.19 -1.54 -15.21
N THR A 15 6.05 -2.13 -14.03
CA THR A 15 6.27 -3.57 -13.83
C THR A 15 5.01 -4.32 -13.43
N VAL A 16 4.02 -3.63 -12.86
CA VAL A 16 2.74 -4.25 -12.47
C VAL A 16 1.93 -4.61 -13.70
N THR A 17 1.57 -5.89 -13.80
CA THR A 17 0.79 -6.47 -14.91
C THR A 17 -0.53 -7.09 -14.48
N ASN A 18 -0.71 -7.36 -13.19
CA ASN A 18 -1.93 -7.92 -12.65
C ASN A 18 -3.07 -6.87 -12.68
N PRO A 19 -4.20 -7.13 -13.38
CA PRO A 19 -5.30 -6.16 -13.53
C PRO A 19 -6.03 -5.84 -12.20
N ASN A 20 -5.80 -6.63 -11.16
CA ASN A 20 -6.38 -6.40 -9.83
C ASN A 20 -5.45 -5.60 -8.91
N ILE A 21 -4.32 -5.10 -9.46
CA ILE A 21 -3.44 -4.12 -8.82
C ILE A 21 -3.56 -2.81 -9.56
N ILE A 22 -4.07 -1.79 -8.92
CA ILE A 22 -4.24 -0.46 -9.50
C ILE A 22 -3.20 0.47 -8.89
N VAL A 23 -2.32 0.99 -9.70
CA VAL A 23 -1.26 1.93 -9.29
C VAL A 23 -1.63 3.32 -9.79
N LYS A 24 -1.74 4.28 -8.86
CA LYS A 24 -1.93 5.71 -9.17
C LYS A 24 -0.57 6.34 -9.46
N GLY A 25 -0.50 7.17 -10.49
CA GLY A 25 0.72 7.95 -10.82
C GLY A 25 1.91 7.09 -11.23
N THR A 26 3.11 7.64 -11.10
CA THR A 26 4.34 7.07 -11.64
C THR A 26 5.50 6.95 -10.64
N HIS A 27 5.29 7.38 -9.39
CA HIS A 27 6.38 7.55 -8.43
C HIS A 27 6.49 6.43 -7.39
N SER A 28 5.47 5.56 -7.29
CA SER A 28 5.49 4.47 -6.31
C SER A 28 6.49 3.40 -6.69
N TYR A 29 7.26 2.93 -5.70
CA TYR A 29 8.33 1.98 -5.92
C TYR A 29 8.40 0.87 -4.89
N TYR A 30 9.08 -0.21 -5.27
CA TYR A 30 9.46 -1.33 -4.42
C TYR A 30 10.99 -1.54 -4.44
N SER A 31 11.57 -1.83 -3.28
CA SER A 31 13.00 -2.19 -3.13
C SER A 31 13.19 -3.68 -3.35
N ASP A 32 13.45 -4.11 -4.59
CA ASP A 32 13.44 -5.50 -5.03
C ASP A 32 14.78 -6.24 -4.96
N CYS A 33 15.78 -5.66 -4.28
CA CYS A 33 17.17 -6.13 -4.32
C CYS A 33 17.36 -7.61 -3.94
N TRP A 34 16.58 -8.10 -2.96
CA TRP A 34 16.77 -9.43 -2.38
C TRP A 34 15.73 -10.48 -2.81
N ASP A 35 14.85 -10.15 -3.76
CA ASP A 35 13.75 -11.03 -4.15
C ASP A 35 13.43 -11.00 -5.66
N ASN A 36 12.23 -11.39 -6.06
CA ASN A 36 11.83 -11.55 -7.46
C ASN A 36 10.89 -10.44 -7.98
N GLY A 37 10.89 -9.28 -7.34
CA GLY A 37 10.07 -8.13 -7.72
C GLY A 37 8.71 -8.09 -7.01
N PHE A 38 7.99 -6.98 -7.19
CA PHE A 38 6.81 -6.63 -6.42
C PHE A 38 5.67 -7.66 -6.52
N GLU A 39 5.17 -7.92 -7.71
CA GLU A 39 4.01 -8.82 -7.86
C GLU A 39 4.29 -10.22 -7.31
N ARG A 40 5.52 -10.71 -7.51
CA ARG A 40 5.86 -12.10 -7.19
C ARG A 40 6.27 -12.27 -5.73
N SER A 41 6.91 -11.29 -5.15
CA SER A 41 7.50 -11.41 -3.81
C SER A 41 6.68 -10.71 -2.73
N VAL A 42 5.95 -9.65 -3.06
CA VAL A 42 5.18 -8.87 -2.09
C VAL A 42 3.72 -9.29 -2.05
N VAL A 43 3.08 -9.38 -3.22
CA VAL A 43 1.63 -9.67 -3.30
C VAL A 43 1.36 -11.16 -3.21
N ARG A 44 0.53 -11.57 -2.25
CA ARG A 44 0.20 -12.99 -2.02
C ARG A 44 -1.28 -13.25 -2.26
N TYR A 45 -1.56 -14.37 -2.95
CA TYR A 45 -2.92 -14.89 -3.15
C TYR A 45 -3.87 -13.93 -3.88
N LEU A 46 -3.35 -13.05 -4.74
CA LEU A 46 -4.17 -12.21 -5.59
C LEU A 46 -4.42 -12.90 -6.93
N HIS A 47 -5.69 -13.03 -7.29
CA HIS A 47 -6.11 -13.49 -8.62
C HIS A 47 -5.64 -12.51 -9.69
N GLY A 48 -5.32 -12.99 -10.90
CA GLY A 48 -5.00 -12.15 -12.05
C GLY A 48 -3.59 -12.32 -12.61
N ASP A 49 -2.74 -13.19 -12.02
CA ASP A 49 -1.49 -13.62 -12.62
C ASP A 49 -1.70 -14.59 -13.81
N ALA A 50 -0.64 -14.95 -14.51
CA ALA A 50 -0.70 -15.79 -15.70
C ALA A 50 -1.37 -17.16 -15.48
N VAL A 51 -1.31 -17.70 -14.26
CA VAL A 51 -1.92 -18.99 -13.90
C VAL A 51 -3.36 -18.78 -13.47
N SER A 52 -3.61 -17.92 -12.50
CA SER A 52 -4.93 -17.73 -11.89
C SER A 52 -5.95 -17.11 -12.83
N ARG A 53 -5.54 -16.34 -13.86
CA ARG A 53 -6.45 -15.86 -14.94
C ARG A 53 -7.18 -16.97 -15.67
N GLN A 54 -6.67 -18.20 -15.63
CA GLN A 54 -7.28 -19.37 -16.26
C GLN A 54 -8.39 -19.98 -15.40
N TRP A 55 -8.53 -19.55 -14.16
CA TRP A 55 -9.52 -20.06 -13.21
C TRP A 55 -10.67 -19.11 -13.05
N GLN A 56 -11.86 -19.65 -12.80
CA GLN A 56 -12.98 -18.83 -12.35
C GLN A 56 -12.76 -18.49 -10.86
N PRO A 57 -12.86 -17.20 -10.48
CA PRO A 57 -12.79 -16.81 -9.08
C PRO A 57 -13.88 -17.48 -8.26
N LEU A 58 -13.60 -17.71 -6.99
CA LEU A 58 -14.59 -18.28 -6.04
C LEU A 58 -15.71 -17.29 -5.69
N GLY A 59 -15.44 -15.99 -5.85
CA GLY A 59 -16.34 -14.87 -5.59
C GLY A 59 -15.72 -13.56 -6.04
N ASP A 60 -16.16 -12.45 -5.47
CA ASP A 60 -15.62 -11.11 -5.78
C ASP A 60 -14.12 -11.04 -5.44
N ILE A 61 -13.36 -10.43 -6.32
CA ILE A 61 -11.91 -10.29 -6.15
C ILE A 61 -11.63 -8.95 -5.45
N ASP A 62 -11.06 -9.01 -4.27
CA ASP A 62 -10.51 -7.84 -3.59
C ASP A 62 -9.28 -7.34 -4.35
N ARG A 63 -9.21 -6.04 -4.60
CA ARG A 63 -8.13 -5.39 -5.35
C ARG A 63 -7.08 -4.80 -4.41
N LEU A 64 -5.88 -4.64 -4.92
CA LEU A 64 -4.83 -3.84 -4.29
C LEU A 64 -4.77 -2.47 -4.98
N LEU A 65 -5.08 -1.42 -4.23
CA LEU A 65 -5.08 -0.03 -4.69
C LEU A 65 -3.87 0.67 -4.08
N ILE A 66 -2.97 1.15 -4.92
CA ILE A 66 -1.72 1.80 -4.52
C ILE A 66 -1.78 3.25 -4.97
N GLY A 67 -1.63 4.16 -4.03
CA GLY A 67 -1.51 5.59 -4.26
C GLY A 67 -0.24 5.97 -5.02
N ASP A 68 0.00 7.25 -5.17
CA ASP A 68 1.26 7.75 -5.72
C ASP A 68 2.28 8.04 -4.60
N TYR A 69 3.56 8.08 -4.94
CA TYR A 69 4.68 8.29 -3.99
C TYR A 69 4.75 7.27 -2.85
N VAL A 70 4.20 6.07 -3.03
CA VAL A 70 4.26 5.00 -2.04
C VAL A 70 5.64 4.35 -2.04
N CYS A 71 6.26 4.27 -0.85
CA CYS A 71 7.54 3.62 -0.66
C CYS A 71 7.33 2.24 -0.05
N ILE A 72 7.63 1.17 -0.80
CA ILE A 72 7.54 -0.21 -0.29
C ILE A 72 8.95 -0.77 -0.16
N ALA A 73 9.35 -1.03 1.09
CA ALA A 73 10.67 -1.57 1.39
C ALA A 73 10.73 -3.08 1.11
N ALA A 74 11.95 -3.57 1.00
CA ALA A 74 12.26 -4.97 0.68
C ALA A 74 11.55 -5.98 1.58
N GLU A 75 11.18 -7.11 1.00
CA GLU A 75 10.59 -8.26 1.70
C GLU A 75 9.26 -7.95 2.42
N ALA A 76 8.61 -6.80 2.12
CA ALA A 76 7.26 -6.54 2.58
C ALA A 76 6.29 -7.58 2.00
N VAL A 77 5.20 -7.87 2.70
CA VAL A 77 4.18 -8.83 2.27
C VAL A 77 2.80 -8.19 2.35
N ILE A 78 2.04 -8.29 1.27
CA ILE A 78 0.64 -7.88 1.21
C ILE A 78 -0.22 -9.12 0.93
N LEU A 79 -0.94 -9.58 1.96
CA LEU A 79 -1.86 -10.70 1.84
C LEU A 79 -3.18 -10.22 1.26
N MET A 80 -3.62 -10.84 0.17
CA MET A 80 -4.89 -10.50 -0.47
C MET A 80 -5.98 -11.54 -0.18
N GLY A 81 -5.88 -12.75 -0.72
CA GLY A 81 -6.95 -13.74 -0.67
C GLY A 81 -6.71 -14.98 0.20
N GLY A 82 -5.54 -15.11 0.82
CA GLY A 82 -5.06 -16.37 1.39
C GLY A 82 -5.91 -16.98 2.51
N ASN A 83 -6.69 -16.19 3.22
CA ASN A 83 -7.54 -16.67 4.32
C ASN A 83 -9.04 -16.51 4.05
N HIS A 84 -9.44 -16.19 2.83
CA HIS A 84 -10.84 -15.96 2.46
C HIS A 84 -11.72 -17.23 2.58
N THR A 85 -11.14 -18.42 2.54
CA THR A 85 -11.84 -19.70 2.64
C THR A 85 -11.75 -20.36 4.01
N HIS A 86 -10.95 -19.80 4.92
CA HIS A 86 -10.81 -20.31 6.29
C HIS A 86 -11.85 -19.67 7.21
N ARG A 87 -12.93 -20.39 7.48
CA ARG A 87 -14.07 -19.91 8.27
C ARG A 87 -13.85 -20.16 9.75
N ILE A 88 -13.47 -19.09 10.47
CA ILE A 88 -13.24 -19.17 11.94
C ILE A 88 -14.53 -19.39 12.74
N ASP A 89 -15.69 -19.19 12.13
CA ASP A 89 -17.03 -19.41 12.67
C ASP A 89 -17.62 -20.79 12.33
N TRP A 90 -16.84 -21.65 11.64
CA TRP A 90 -17.22 -23.04 11.38
C TRP A 90 -16.50 -23.97 12.35
N LEU A 91 -17.08 -25.18 12.56
CA LEU A 91 -16.47 -26.22 13.41
C LEU A 91 -15.13 -26.70 12.87
N SER A 92 -14.91 -26.65 11.56
CA SER A 92 -13.63 -26.95 10.93
C SER A 92 -13.11 -25.74 10.16
N LEU A 93 -11.84 -25.44 10.35
CA LEU A 93 -11.11 -24.42 9.56
C LEU A 93 -10.66 -24.95 8.19
N TYR A 94 -10.72 -26.27 7.98
CA TYR A 94 -10.26 -26.90 6.75
C TYR A 94 -11.17 -26.51 5.57
N PRO A 95 -10.60 -25.98 4.46
CA PRO A 95 -11.38 -25.56 3.30
C PRO A 95 -11.73 -26.76 2.41
N PHE A 96 -12.75 -27.52 2.78
CA PHE A 96 -13.23 -28.64 1.98
C PHE A 96 -13.68 -28.15 0.60
N MET A 97 -13.20 -28.81 -0.46
CA MET A 97 -13.46 -28.40 -1.84
C MET A 97 -14.95 -28.36 -2.19
N GLU A 98 -15.75 -29.26 -1.64
CA GLU A 98 -17.20 -29.34 -1.85
C GLU A 98 -17.93 -28.11 -1.32
N THR A 99 -17.36 -27.43 -0.35
CA THR A 99 -17.97 -26.27 0.30
C THR A 99 -17.20 -24.98 0.11
N ILE A 100 -16.12 -24.99 -0.67
CA ILE A 100 -15.16 -23.88 -0.77
C ILE A 100 -15.81 -22.56 -1.23
N LYS A 101 -16.75 -22.63 -2.18
CA LYS A 101 -17.51 -21.45 -2.64
C LYS A 101 -18.35 -20.84 -1.52
N ARG A 102 -18.95 -21.68 -0.66
CA ARG A 102 -19.73 -21.24 0.49
C ARG A 102 -18.83 -20.69 1.60
N ALA A 103 -17.62 -21.21 1.70
CA ALA A 103 -16.62 -20.76 2.68
C ALA A 103 -16.04 -19.39 2.33
N TYR A 104 -15.93 -19.06 1.03
CA TYR A 104 -15.29 -17.82 0.56
C TYR A 104 -15.95 -16.58 1.15
N ARG A 105 -15.14 -15.67 1.69
CA ARG A 105 -15.54 -14.35 2.20
C ARG A 105 -14.49 -13.32 1.82
N PRO A 106 -14.79 -12.40 0.89
CA PRO A 106 -13.89 -11.29 0.59
C PRO A 106 -13.72 -10.39 1.82
N LYS A 107 -12.59 -9.70 1.90
CA LYS A 107 -12.25 -8.79 3.00
C LYS A 107 -12.35 -7.32 2.57
N GLY A 108 -12.57 -7.09 1.28
CA GLY A 108 -12.54 -5.77 0.67
C GLY A 108 -11.16 -5.41 0.11
N ASP A 109 -11.14 -4.35 -0.67
CA ASP A 109 -9.90 -3.85 -1.29
C ASP A 109 -8.87 -3.46 -0.23
N THR A 110 -7.61 -3.85 -0.42
CA THR A 110 -6.48 -3.33 0.36
C THR A 110 -5.99 -2.04 -0.27
N ARG A 111 -5.78 -1.00 0.54
CA ARG A 111 -5.44 0.36 0.06
C ARG A 111 -4.13 0.84 0.68
N LEU A 112 -3.24 1.33 -0.16
CA LEU A 112 -2.05 2.09 0.24
C LEU A 112 -2.27 3.53 -0.17
N GLY A 113 -2.46 4.43 0.79
CA GLY A 113 -2.63 5.86 0.56
C GLY A 113 -1.37 6.51 0.00
N ASP A 114 -1.55 7.65 -0.65
CA ASP A 114 -0.46 8.43 -1.24
C ASP A 114 0.64 8.71 -0.20
N GLY A 115 1.89 8.64 -0.62
CA GLY A 115 3.05 9.00 0.21
C GLY A 115 3.26 8.12 1.45
N CYS A 116 2.57 7.00 1.61
CA CYS A 116 2.79 6.10 2.74
C CYS A 116 4.10 5.29 2.57
N TRP A 117 4.65 4.85 3.70
CA TRP A 117 5.85 4.04 3.73
C TRP A 117 5.60 2.71 4.43
N ILE A 118 5.81 1.62 3.69
CA ILE A 118 5.73 0.26 4.21
C ILE A 118 7.15 -0.22 4.49
N GLY A 119 7.48 -0.40 5.76
CA GLY A 119 8.80 -0.80 6.22
C GLY A 119 9.18 -2.23 5.82
N MET A 120 10.48 -2.50 5.83
CA MET A 120 11.04 -3.81 5.48
C MET A 120 10.39 -4.95 6.27
N ARG A 121 10.03 -6.03 5.59
CA ARG A 121 9.37 -7.22 6.20
C ARG A 121 8.04 -6.93 6.91
N ALA A 122 7.43 -5.78 6.68
CA ALA A 122 6.08 -5.54 7.19
C ALA A 122 5.08 -6.43 6.45
N MET A 123 4.04 -6.87 7.17
CA MET A 123 2.97 -7.68 6.61
C MET A 123 1.63 -6.95 6.75
N LEU A 124 0.93 -6.78 5.65
CA LEU A 124 -0.41 -6.21 5.63
C LEU A 124 -1.44 -7.33 5.46
N MET A 125 -2.42 -7.38 6.35
CA MET A 125 -3.53 -8.34 6.25
C MET A 125 -4.57 -7.88 5.23
N PRO A 126 -5.39 -8.80 4.67
CA PRO A 126 -6.37 -8.47 3.64
C PRO A 126 -7.38 -7.40 4.09
N GLY A 127 -7.70 -6.46 3.20
CA GLY A 127 -8.75 -5.47 3.39
C GLY A 127 -8.35 -4.26 4.24
N VAL A 128 -7.08 -4.12 4.64
CA VAL A 128 -6.62 -2.97 5.41
C VAL A 128 -6.40 -1.74 4.52
N SER A 129 -6.63 -0.56 5.09
CA SER A 129 -6.33 0.72 4.47
C SER A 129 -5.19 1.41 5.23
N ILE A 130 -4.13 1.76 4.53
CA ILE A 130 -3.02 2.57 5.05
C ILE A 130 -3.25 4.01 4.58
N GLY A 131 -3.40 4.93 5.51
CA GLY A 131 -3.70 6.34 5.22
C GLY A 131 -2.54 7.07 4.55
N GLU A 132 -2.87 8.22 3.94
CA GLU A 132 -1.89 9.12 3.32
C GLU A 132 -0.74 9.45 4.28
N GLY A 133 0.48 9.36 3.80
CA GLY A 133 1.67 9.70 4.58
C GLY A 133 1.91 8.84 5.82
N ALA A 134 1.16 7.76 6.03
CA ALA A 134 1.36 6.86 7.16
C ALA A 134 2.65 6.03 7.03
N ILE A 135 3.18 5.58 8.16
CA ILE A 135 4.36 4.73 8.22
C ILE A 135 4.03 3.44 8.95
N VAL A 136 4.29 2.32 8.28
CA VAL A 136 4.29 0.99 8.88
C VAL A 136 5.75 0.63 9.18
N ALA A 137 6.11 0.49 10.46
CA ALA A 137 7.47 0.16 10.87
C ALA A 137 7.89 -1.23 10.37
N ALA A 138 9.20 -1.42 10.18
CA ALA A 138 9.76 -2.69 9.73
C ALA A 138 9.34 -3.88 10.63
N GLY A 139 9.07 -5.04 10.03
CA GLY A 139 8.68 -6.26 10.73
C GLY A 139 7.29 -6.24 11.38
N SER A 140 6.47 -5.24 11.10
CA SER A 140 5.13 -5.09 11.68
C SER A 140 4.08 -5.95 10.98
N VAL A 141 3.04 -6.38 11.72
CA VAL A 141 1.88 -7.08 11.16
C VAL A 141 0.63 -6.21 11.34
N VAL A 142 0.18 -5.60 10.25
CA VAL A 142 -0.97 -4.70 10.24
C VAL A 142 -2.26 -5.49 10.05
N VAL A 143 -3.16 -5.42 11.03
CA VAL A 143 -4.41 -6.20 11.07
C VAL A 143 -5.67 -5.32 10.99
N GLY A 144 -5.53 -4.02 10.87
CA GLY A 144 -6.60 -3.03 10.77
C GLY A 144 -6.11 -1.75 10.12
N ASP A 145 -7.02 -0.83 9.85
CA ASP A 145 -6.71 0.41 9.16
C ASP A 145 -5.73 1.29 9.95
N VAL A 146 -4.92 2.04 9.22
CA VAL A 146 -3.93 2.98 9.73
C VAL A 146 -4.30 4.37 9.28
N GLU A 147 -4.49 5.25 10.25
CA GLU A 147 -4.86 6.65 10.00
C GLU A 147 -3.79 7.41 9.21
N PRO A 148 -4.18 8.43 8.43
CA PRO A 148 -3.23 9.28 7.72
C PRO A 148 -2.18 9.87 8.68
N TYR A 149 -0.92 9.87 8.22
CA TYR A 149 0.23 10.39 8.98
C TYR A 149 0.50 9.71 10.34
N ALA A 150 -0.14 8.58 10.62
CA ALA A 150 0.19 7.76 11.79
C ALA A 150 1.46 6.93 11.55
N ILE A 151 2.21 6.67 12.61
CA ILE A 151 3.26 5.66 12.66
C ILE A 151 2.75 4.50 13.49
N VAL A 152 2.74 3.32 12.90
CA VAL A 152 2.35 2.07 13.56
C VAL A 152 3.48 1.07 13.56
N GLY A 153 3.50 0.15 14.53
CA GLY A 153 4.54 -0.88 14.60
C GLY A 153 4.18 -2.05 15.52
N GLY A 154 4.91 -3.15 15.36
CA GLY A 154 4.76 -4.36 16.17
C GLY A 154 3.89 -5.45 15.54
N ASN A 155 3.65 -6.54 16.30
CA ASN A 155 2.82 -7.68 15.89
C ASN A 155 1.87 -8.08 17.06
N PRO A 156 0.56 -7.81 16.92
CA PRO A 156 -0.05 -6.98 15.89
C PRO A 156 0.39 -5.51 15.98
N ALA A 157 0.40 -4.81 14.86
CA ALA A 157 0.78 -3.40 14.81
C ALA A 157 -0.14 -2.55 15.70
N ARG A 158 0.46 -1.60 16.40
CA ARG A 158 -0.24 -0.62 17.24
C ARG A 158 0.26 0.77 16.93
N PHE A 159 -0.58 1.75 17.18
CA PHE A 159 -0.21 3.16 17.08
C PHE A 159 0.99 3.47 17.98
N ILE A 160 1.99 4.13 17.42
CA ILE A 160 3.19 4.60 18.13
C ILE A 160 3.07 6.10 18.38
N ARG A 161 2.89 6.90 17.31
CA ARG A 161 2.73 8.35 17.36
C ARG A 161 2.26 8.89 16.01
N TRP A 162 1.83 10.12 16.00
CA TRP A 162 1.67 10.91 14.78
C TRP A 162 3.03 11.39 14.25
N ARG A 163 3.12 11.59 12.94
CA ARG A 163 4.30 12.22 12.31
C ARG A 163 4.38 13.70 12.69
N PHE A 164 3.25 14.36 12.72
CA PHE A 164 3.09 15.80 12.97
C PHE A 164 1.99 16.04 14.00
N ALA A 165 1.87 17.28 14.48
CA ALA A 165 0.73 17.69 15.31
C ALA A 165 -0.60 17.58 14.53
N PRO A 166 -1.73 17.32 15.20
CA PRO A 166 -3.02 17.13 14.54
C PRO A 166 -3.42 18.29 13.60
N GLU A 167 -3.09 19.51 13.98
CA GLU A 167 -3.38 20.72 13.20
C GLU A 167 -2.60 20.73 11.89
N VAL A 168 -1.33 20.29 11.91
CA VAL A 168 -0.49 20.17 10.72
C VAL A 168 -0.99 19.06 9.81
N ILE A 169 -1.40 17.92 10.38
CA ILE A 169 -1.99 16.82 9.62
C ILE A 169 -3.25 17.28 8.88
N ALA A 170 -4.14 17.99 9.59
CA ALA A 170 -5.35 18.50 8.98
C ALA A 170 -5.06 19.46 7.80
N ARG A 171 -4.06 20.31 7.94
CA ARG A 171 -3.61 21.22 6.88
C ARG A 171 -3.02 20.45 5.69
N LEU A 172 -2.13 19.47 5.93
CA LEU A 172 -1.54 18.63 4.88
C LEU A 172 -2.63 17.90 4.06
N LEU A 173 -3.61 17.29 4.72
CA LEU A 173 -4.72 16.63 4.05
C LEU A 173 -5.58 17.61 3.23
N ALA A 174 -5.80 18.82 3.74
CA ALA A 174 -6.55 19.87 3.03
C ALA A 174 -5.84 20.38 1.77
N LEU A 175 -4.52 20.32 1.72
CA LEU A 175 -3.73 20.75 0.56
C LEU A 175 -3.89 19.82 -0.64
N ARG A 176 -4.23 18.54 -0.41
CA ARG A 176 -4.40 17.50 -1.44
C ARG A 176 -3.17 17.44 -2.37
N LEU A 177 -1.99 17.29 -1.77
CA LEU A 177 -0.70 17.37 -2.46
C LEU A 177 -0.59 16.41 -3.65
N TYR A 178 -1.08 15.20 -3.48
CA TYR A 178 -0.96 14.12 -4.46
C TYR A 178 -2.04 14.17 -5.57
N ASP A 179 -2.87 15.21 -5.57
CA ASP A 179 -3.81 15.52 -6.64
C ASP A 179 -3.31 16.66 -7.55
N LEU A 180 -2.16 17.25 -7.24
CA LEU A 180 -1.52 18.25 -8.09
C LEU A 180 -1.05 17.62 -9.40
N SER A 181 -0.99 18.43 -10.46
CA SER A 181 -0.33 18.02 -11.69
C SER A 181 1.16 17.73 -11.42
N GLU A 182 1.78 16.88 -12.24
CA GLU A 182 3.21 16.59 -12.15
C GLU A 182 4.07 17.85 -12.22
N ALA A 183 3.68 18.81 -13.08
CA ALA A 183 4.36 20.10 -13.21
C ALA A 183 4.23 20.94 -11.92
N ASP A 184 3.03 21.03 -11.35
CA ASP A 184 2.80 21.78 -10.12
C ASP A 184 3.51 21.13 -8.92
N PHE A 185 3.47 19.80 -8.85
CA PHE A 185 4.18 19.05 -7.80
C PHE A 185 5.70 19.30 -7.86
N ALA A 186 6.29 19.34 -9.06
CA ALA A 186 7.71 19.62 -9.23
C ALA A 186 8.09 21.03 -8.71
N VAL A 187 7.19 22.01 -8.82
CA VAL A 187 7.42 23.37 -8.28
C VAL A 187 7.45 23.38 -6.74
N ILE A 188 6.58 22.60 -6.09
CA ILE A 188 6.50 22.57 -4.63
C ILE A 188 7.45 21.53 -4.00
N GLN A 189 8.01 20.63 -4.77
CA GLN A 189 8.88 19.56 -4.28
C GLN A 189 10.02 20.05 -3.36
N PRO A 190 10.71 21.17 -3.61
CA PRO A 190 11.72 21.67 -2.68
C PRO A 190 11.15 22.05 -1.30
N LEU A 191 9.89 22.46 -1.22
CA LEU A 191 9.22 22.81 0.04
C LEU A 191 8.80 21.56 0.85
N LEU A 192 8.72 20.39 0.20
CA LEU A 192 8.42 19.12 0.88
C LEU A 192 9.63 18.53 1.59
N ALA A 193 10.82 19.06 1.36
CA ALA A 193 12.04 18.65 2.03
C ALA A 193 12.31 19.42 3.35
N ASP A 194 11.28 20.11 3.86
CA ASP A 194 11.31 20.91 5.08
C ASP A 194 10.05 20.61 5.93
N ASP A 195 9.95 21.16 7.13
CA ASP A 195 8.80 21.06 8.03
C ASP A 195 7.97 22.36 8.11
N ASP A 196 8.29 23.38 7.29
CA ASP A 196 7.55 24.67 7.20
C ASP A 196 6.25 24.49 6.39
N ILE A 197 5.17 24.10 7.06
CA ILE A 197 3.85 23.98 6.46
C ILE A 197 3.31 25.32 5.91
N ASP A 198 3.70 26.46 6.51
CA ASP A 198 3.25 27.78 6.05
C ASP A 198 3.91 28.14 4.71
N ALA A 199 5.18 27.78 4.52
CA ALA A 199 5.85 27.94 3.23
C ALA A 199 5.20 27.07 2.15
N LEU A 200 4.86 25.82 2.49
CA LEU A 200 4.19 24.89 1.58
C LEU A 200 2.81 25.43 1.15
N GLU A 201 2.00 25.90 2.07
CA GLU A 201 0.69 26.50 1.77
C GLU A 201 0.82 27.73 0.86
N ARG A 202 1.79 28.62 1.14
CA ARG A 202 2.07 29.79 0.27
C ARG A 202 2.47 29.35 -1.15
N GLY A 203 3.33 28.32 -1.25
CA GLY A 203 3.75 27.76 -2.54
C GLY A 203 2.57 27.25 -3.36
N ILE A 204 1.70 26.43 -2.75
CA ILE A 204 0.50 25.90 -3.41
C ILE A 204 -0.50 27.00 -3.76
N ALA A 205 -0.70 27.99 -2.89
CA ALA A 205 -1.56 29.12 -3.17
C ALA A 205 -1.07 29.97 -4.37
N ALA A 206 0.24 30.01 -4.60
CA ALA A 206 0.83 30.69 -5.76
C ALA A 206 0.57 29.96 -7.08
N LEU A 207 0.47 28.62 -7.07
CA LEU A 207 0.14 27.81 -8.26
C LEU A 207 -1.31 27.96 -8.73
N ARG A 208 -2.21 28.34 -7.83
CA ARG A 208 -3.66 28.45 -8.11
C ARG A 208 -4.08 29.85 -8.59
N ARG A 209 -3.12 30.76 -8.79
CA ARG A 209 -3.34 32.15 -9.30
C ARG A 209 -3.07 32.19 -10.80
#